data_c1d3f3ef64a5235875d0fc59f2ccde55
#
_entry.id   c1d3f3ef64a5235875d0fc59f2ccde55
#
_cell.length_a   1.000
_cell.length_b   1.000
_cell.length_c   1.000
_cell.angle_alpha   90.00
_cell.angle_beta   90.00
_cell.angle_gamma   90.00
#
_symmetry.space_group_name_H-M   'P 1'
#
loop_
_entity.id
_entity.type
_entity.pdbx_description
1 polymer ?
#
loop_
_entity_poly.entity_id
_entity_poly.type
_entity_poly.pdbx_seq_one_letter_code
_entity_poly.pdbx_strand_id
1 'polypeptide(L)'
;FIIIETGRIFYMNKRLLDYSASDFLKAKPMELKQAILASEGRTIMAENVPSSCPYMGKSVTNAELERAAGADLILFNALDLFNPQISGVPLTLKENPIIWIKKALGRAIGVNLEPVDKEVLMSENRTEISSGRIVSPETLKKANELGFNFICLTGNPGTGVSNRTIEKAITLSKSIFNGLIIAGKMHGAGVDEPIMNLDIAKRFIKTGVDILLVPAPYTVPYFMESDLRGIVDYIKDFNRNKSIEEKVLVLTANGTSQDSSDQETIKKIALASKACGADIQHIGDSLNGICLPENIFALGQAIRGYRHQIIMLGKSNYR
;
A
#
# COMPACT_ATOMS: atom_id res chain seq x y z
N PHE A 1 -21.50 18.36 7.10
CA PHE A 1 -22.29 19.54 6.64
C PHE A 1 -22.53 19.36 5.15
N ILE A 2 -23.80 19.42 4.73
CA ILE A 2 -24.21 19.41 3.32
C ILE A 2 -24.35 20.86 2.92
N ILE A 3 -23.59 21.33 1.96
CA ILE A 3 -23.77 22.64 1.33
C ILE A 3 -24.52 22.39 0.03
N ILE A 4 -25.74 22.89 -0.08
CA ILE A 4 -26.54 22.86 -1.32
C ILE A 4 -26.35 24.22 -1.98
N GLU A 5 -25.50 24.32 -2.97
CA GLU A 5 -25.40 25.46 -3.87
C GLU A 5 -25.74 24.99 -5.29
N THR A 6 -26.75 25.63 -5.90
CA THR A 6 -27.15 25.41 -7.30
C THR A 6 -27.51 23.97 -7.69
N GLY A 7 -28.20 23.21 -6.81
CA GLY A 7 -28.70 21.86 -7.14
C GLY A 7 -27.62 20.76 -7.26
N ARG A 8 -26.37 21.06 -6.91
CA ARG A 8 -25.29 20.07 -6.78
C ARG A 8 -25.04 19.77 -5.32
N ILE A 9 -25.13 18.50 -4.93
CA ILE A 9 -24.70 18.01 -3.62
C ILE A 9 -23.17 17.95 -3.63
N PHE A 10 -22.53 18.94 -3.01
CA PHE A 10 -21.10 18.86 -2.73
C PHE A 10 -20.90 18.00 -1.49
N TYR A 11 -20.47 16.77 -1.65
CA TYR A 11 -19.87 16.01 -0.57
C TYR A 11 -18.56 16.72 -0.19
N MET A 12 -18.48 17.26 1.04
CA MET A 12 -17.18 17.71 1.55
C MET A 12 -16.24 16.50 1.53
N ASN A 13 -15.18 16.56 0.72
CA ASN A 13 -14.17 15.52 0.65
C ASN A 13 -13.52 15.35 2.03
N LYS A 14 -13.88 14.29 2.75
CA LYS A 14 -13.26 13.93 4.02
C LYS A 14 -11.80 13.57 3.81
N ARG A 15 -10.91 14.03 4.69
CA ARG A 15 -9.55 13.49 4.79
C ARG A 15 -9.62 12.06 5.31
N LEU A 16 -8.68 11.21 4.94
CA LEU A 16 -8.60 9.85 5.47
C LEU A 16 -8.50 9.82 7.01
N LEU A 17 -7.82 10.80 7.59
CA LEU A 17 -7.76 11.03 9.05
C LEU A 17 -9.14 11.17 9.73
N ASP A 18 -10.15 11.57 8.98
CA ASP A 18 -11.52 11.77 9.48
C ASP A 18 -12.43 10.57 9.17
N TYR A 19 -11.95 9.56 8.42
CA TYR A 19 -12.71 8.35 8.07
C TYR A 19 -13.03 7.52 9.33
N SER A 20 -14.27 7.05 9.41
CA SER A 20 -14.70 5.95 10.29
C SER A 20 -14.63 4.61 9.54
N ALA A 21 -14.86 3.50 10.23
CA ALA A 21 -14.89 2.17 9.60
C ALA A 21 -15.91 2.10 8.45
N SER A 22 -17.10 2.69 8.64
CA SER A 22 -18.14 2.73 7.60
C SER A 22 -17.73 3.56 6.37
N ASP A 23 -16.90 4.60 6.54
CA ASP A 23 -16.36 5.35 5.40
C ASP A 23 -15.39 4.49 4.59
N PHE A 24 -14.45 3.79 5.26
CA PHE A 24 -13.52 2.88 4.60
C PHE A 24 -14.20 1.74 3.83
N LEU A 25 -15.25 1.15 4.44
CA LEU A 25 -15.97 0.01 3.84
C LEU A 25 -16.82 0.41 2.63
N LYS A 26 -17.27 1.67 2.57
CA LYS A 26 -18.13 2.20 1.50
C LYS A 26 -17.38 3.01 0.46
N ALA A 27 -16.17 3.47 0.74
CA ALA A 27 -15.39 4.33 -0.13
C ALA A 27 -15.18 3.71 -1.51
N LYS A 28 -15.54 4.45 -2.55
CA LYS A 28 -15.16 4.13 -3.92
C LYS A 28 -13.68 4.43 -4.14
N PRO A 29 -13.03 3.84 -5.15
CA PRO A 29 -11.60 4.03 -5.38
C PRO A 29 -11.18 5.51 -5.46
N MET A 30 -11.91 6.33 -6.20
CA MET A 30 -11.58 7.75 -6.37
C MET A 30 -11.86 8.57 -5.10
N GLU A 31 -12.85 8.19 -4.30
CA GLU A 31 -13.09 8.81 -2.97
C GLU A 31 -11.95 8.49 -2.00
N LEU A 32 -11.48 7.24 -2.00
CA LEU A 32 -10.30 6.82 -1.21
C LEU A 32 -9.04 7.58 -1.66
N LYS A 33 -8.78 7.67 -2.97
CA LYS A 33 -7.66 8.41 -3.55
C LYS A 33 -7.69 9.88 -3.15
N GLN A 34 -8.86 10.53 -3.24
CA GLN A 34 -9.06 11.92 -2.83
C GLN A 34 -8.84 12.11 -1.31
N ALA A 35 -9.31 11.18 -0.49
CA ALA A 35 -9.16 11.24 0.97
C ALA A 35 -7.67 11.09 1.39
N ILE A 36 -6.92 10.24 0.69
CA ILE A 36 -5.47 10.10 0.86
C ILE A 36 -4.77 11.43 0.52
N LEU A 37 -5.03 11.96 -0.66
CA LEU A 37 -4.45 13.25 -1.11
C LEU A 37 -4.75 14.38 -0.11
N ALA A 38 -5.99 14.48 0.35
CA ALA A 38 -6.42 15.47 1.34
C ALA A 38 -5.79 15.29 2.73
N SER A 39 -5.16 14.14 2.99
CA SER A 39 -4.45 13.86 4.25
C SER A 39 -3.02 14.37 4.28
N GLU A 40 -2.50 14.91 3.19
CA GLU A 40 -1.21 15.64 3.14
C GLU A 40 -0.03 14.84 3.73
N GLY A 41 0.20 13.62 3.24
CA GLY A 41 1.30 12.74 3.66
C GLY A 41 1.14 12.15 5.06
N ARG A 42 -0.09 12.08 5.59
CA ARG A 42 -0.40 11.53 6.92
C ARG A 42 -1.09 10.17 6.88
N THR A 43 -1.06 9.49 5.73
CA THR A 43 -1.62 8.15 5.55
C THR A 43 -0.55 7.09 5.80
N ILE A 44 -0.89 6.05 6.54
CA ILE A 44 -0.03 4.91 6.87
C ILE A 44 -0.58 3.66 6.20
N MET A 45 0.27 2.97 5.45
CA MET A 45 0.02 1.63 4.94
C MET A 45 0.95 0.66 5.65
N ALA A 46 0.39 -0.35 6.31
CA ALA A 46 1.16 -1.47 6.86
C ALA A 46 1.01 -2.70 5.96
N GLU A 47 2.10 -3.45 5.81
CA GLU A 47 2.17 -4.66 5.02
C GLU A 47 2.38 -5.87 5.93
N ASN A 48 1.65 -6.98 5.67
CA ASN A 48 1.88 -8.24 6.35
C ASN A 48 1.71 -9.43 5.42
N VAL A 49 2.36 -10.55 5.81
CA VAL A 49 2.13 -11.89 5.22
C VAL A 49 1.02 -12.56 6.04
N PRO A 50 -0.20 -12.63 5.54
CA PRO A 50 -1.36 -13.04 6.37
C PRO A 50 -1.32 -14.51 6.80
N SER A 51 -0.60 -15.37 6.08
CA SER A 51 -0.40 -16.79 6.44
C SER A 51 0.66 -17.00 7.52
N SER A 52 1.45 -15.99 7.86
CA SER A 52 2.46 -16.07 8.93
C SER A 52 1.83 -16.31 10.28
N CYS A 53 2.61 -16.88 11.20
CA CYS A 53 2.16 -17.06 12.57
C CYS A 53 1.77 -15.69 13.18
N PRO A 54 0.59 -15.59 13.82
CA PRO A 54 0.19 -14.33 14.43
C PRO A 54 1.17 -13.92 15.55
N TYR A 55 1.60 -12.67 15.52
CA TYR A 55 2.63 -12.12 16.41
C TYR A 55 2.25 -12.25 17.90
N MET A 56 0.98 -11.99 18.24
CA MET A 56 0.49 -12.05 19.63
C MET A 56 -0.35 -13.28 19.94
N GLY A 57 -0.19 -14.37 19.16
CA GLY A 57 -0.92 -15.64 19.36
C GLY A 57 -2.17 -15.77 18.50
N LYS A 58 -2.83 -16.93 18.61
CA LYS A 58 -3.81 -17.43 17.64
C LYS A 58 -5.19 -16.72 17.62
N SER A 59 -5.43 -15.77 18.51
CA SER A 59 -6.75 -15.13 18.65
C SER A 59 -6.85 -13.77 17.97
N VAL A 60 -5.76 -13.26 17.38
CA VAL A 60 -5.69 -11.94 16.72
C VAL A 60 -4.82 -12.07 15.48
N THR A 61 -5.30 -11.60 14.35
CA THR A 61 -4.51 -11.57 13.12
C THR A 61 -3.45 -10.46 13.15
N ASN A 62 -2.38 -10.61 12.37
CA ASN A 62 -1.36 -9.55 12.22
C ASN A 62 -2.00 -8.24 11.70
N ALA A 63 -2.93 -8.32 10.77
CA ALA A 63 -3.63 -7.15 10.23
C ALA A 63 -4.45 -6.39 11.30
N GLU A 64 -5.06 -7.09 12.26
CA GLU A 64 -5.76 -6.44 13.39
C GLU A 64 -4.77 -5.71 14.31
N LEU A 65 -3.57 -6.26 14.54
CA LEU A 65 -2.52 -5.58 15.31
C LEU A 65 -2.02 -4.31 14.59
N GLU A 66 -1.78 -4.39 13.29
CA GLU A 66 -1.37 -3.24 12.48
C GLU A 66 -2.43 -2.13 12.49
N ARG A 67 -3.69 -2.51 12.32
CA ARG A 67 -4.82 -1.57 12.45
C ARG A 67 -4.85 -0.96 13.86
N ALA A 68 -4.68 -1.75 14.91
CA ALA A 68 -4.68 -1.30 16.30
C ALA A 68 -3.49 -0.38 16.60
N ALA A 69 -2.35 -0.56 15.93
CA ALA A 69 -1.18 0.32 16.01
C ALA A 69 -1.35 1.63 15.21
N GLY A 70 -2.37 1.73 14.36
CA GLY A 70 -2.74 2.97 13.67
C GLY A 70 -2.59 2.97 12.16
N ALA A 71 -2.44 1.81 11.51
CA ALA A 71 -2.48 1.71 10.06
C ALA A 71 -3.85 2.11 9.50
N ASP A 72 -3.86 2.82 8.38
CA ASP A 72 -5.05 3.26 7.67
C ASP A 72 -5.40 2.33 6.52
N LEU A 73 -4.37 1.79 5.87
CA LEU A 73 -4.44 0.85 4.75
C LEU A 73 -3.67 -0.40 5.13
N ILE A 74 -4.18 -1.57 4.77
CA ILE A 74 -3.51 -2.85 5.02
C ILE A 74 -3.20 -3.51 3.68
N LEU A 75 -1.93 -3.83 3.45
CA LEU A 75 -1.45 -4.55 2.28
C LEU A 75 -1.13 -6.00 2.66
N PHE A 76 -1.78 -6.95 2.01
CA PHE A 76 -1.47 -8.37 2.15
C PHE A 76 -0.39 -8.78 1.14
N ASN A 77 0.76 -9.15 1.66
CA ASN A 77 1.87 -9.69 0.88
C ASN A 77 1.82 -11.22 0.86
N ALA A 78 2.37 -11.83 -0.18
CA ALA A 78 2.46 -13.28 -0.35
C ALA A 78 1.13 -14.04 -0.23
N LEU A 79 -0.01 -13.38 -0.40
CA LEU A 79 -1.34 -13.98 -0.35
C LEU A 79 -1.69 -14.66 -1.67
N ASP A 80 -1.98 -15.95 -1.63
CA ASP A 80 -2.53 -16.69 -2.78
C ASP A 80 -4.04 -16.43 -2.88
N LEU A 81 -4.49 -15.74 -3.94
CA LEU A 81 -5.91 -15.39 -4.12
C LEU A 81 -6.81 -16.60 -4.44
N PHE A 82 -6.23 -17.70 -4.93
CA PHE A 82 -6.99 -18.92 -5.23
C PHE A 82 -7.15 -19.82 -4.00
N ASN A 83 -6.22 -19.69 -3.03
CA ASN A 83 -6.28 -20.40 -1.75
C ASN A 83 -5.88 -19.48 -0.59
N PRO A 84 -6.71 -18.45 -0.27
CA PRO A 84 -6.35 -17.44 0.71
C PRO A 84 -6.29 -18.03 2.13
N GLN A 85 -5.15 -17.84 2.78
CA GLN A 85 -4.90 -18.26 4.16
C GLN A 85 -4.62 -17.02 5.02
N ILE A 86 -5.38 -16.85 6.10
CA ILE A 86 -5.14 -15.82 7.12
C ILE A 86 -5.07 -16.50 8.48
N SER A 87 -3.91 -16.40 9.10
CA SER A 87 -3.69 -16.93 10.45
C SER A 87 -4.33 -16.03 11.51
N GLY A 88 -4.89 -16.63 12.55
CA GLY A 88 -5.55 -15.89 13.64
C GLY A 88 -7.04 -15.58 13.43
N VAL A 89 -7.62 -15.97 12.28
CA VAL A 89 -9.08 -15.89 12.10
C VAL A 89 -9.83 -16.87 13.01
N PRO A 90 -11.10 -16.60 13.37
CA PRO A 90 -11.89 -17.51 14.20
C PRO A 90 -11.98 -18.92 13.59
N LEU A 91 -11.74 -19.96 14.39
CA LEU A 91 -11.82 -21.36 13.95
C LEU A 91 -13.22 -21.78 13.44
N THR A 92 -14.25 -21.04 13.84
CA THR A 92 -15.64 -21.25 13.42
C THR A 92 -16.03 -20.47 12.16
N LEU A 93 -15.07 -19.79 11.53
CA LEU A 93 -15.33 -18.96 10.35
C LEU A 93 -15.87 -19.81 9.19
N LYS A 94 -17.06 -19.44 8.67
CA LYS A 94 -17.72 -20.10 7.54
C LYS A 94 -17.66 -19.28 6.24
N GLU A 95 -17.40 -17.98 6.34
CA GLU A 95 -17.26 -17.10 5.17
C GLU A 95 -15.79 -17.05 4.69
N ASN A 96 -15.58 -16.49 3.50
CA ASN A 96 -14.22 -16.28 2.98
C ASN A 96 -13.40 -15.38 3.92
N PRO A 97 -12.17 -15.78 4.30
CA PRO A 97 -11.37 -15.06 5.27
C PRO A 97 -11.05 -13.60 4.84
N ILE A 98 -10.95 -13.31 3.54
CA ILE A 98 -10.72 -11.94 3.03
C ILE A 98 -11.94 -11.05 3.27
N ILE A 99 -13.14 -11.58 3.05
CA ILE A 99 -14.39 -10.85 3.29
C ILE A 99 -14.56 -10.57 4.78
N TRP A 100 -14.24 -11.56 5.61
CA TRP A 100 -14.30 -11.42 7.05
C TRP A 100 -13.31 -10.37 7.56
N ILE A 101 -12.03 -10.50 7.20
CA ILE A 101 -10.99 -9.59 7.71
C ILE A 101 -11.23 -8.15 7.30
N LYS A 102 -11.72 -7.89 6.10
CA LYS A 102 -12.09 -6.53 5.65
C LYS A 102 -13.10 -5.88 6.59
N LYS A 103 -14.13 -6.64 7.00
CA LYS A 103 -15.15 -6.17 7.97
C LYS A 103 -14.56 -5.99 9.36
N ALA A 104 -13.75 -6.95 9.82
CA ALA A 104 -13.11 -6.92 11.13
C ALA A 104 -12.16 -5.73 11.29
N LEU A 105 -11.42 -5.38 10.23
CA LEU A 105 -10.51 -4.24 10.23
C LEU A 105 -11.24 -2.90 10.15
N GLY A 106 -12.32 -2.80 9.37
CA GLY A 106 -12.91 -1.51 9.03
C GLY A 106 -11.91 -0.57 8.38
N ARG A 107 -11.07 -1.11 7.50
CA ARG A 107 -10.01 -0.40 6.75
C ARG A 107 -10.03 -0.81 5.29
N ALA A 108 -9.41 0.01 4.44
CA ALA A 108 -9.16 -0.39 3.06
C ALA A 108 -8.05 -1.43 3.02
N ILE A 109 -8.29 -2.53 2.28
CA ILE A 109 -7.34 -3.63 2.11
C ILE A 109 -6.88 -3.74 0.67
N GLY A 110 -5.63 -4.14 0.50
CA GLY A 110 -5.03 -4.43 -0.79
C GLY A 110 -4.25 -5.73 -0.77
N VAL A 111 -3.80 -6.14 -1.96
CA VAL A 111 -2.99 -7.33 -2.13
C VAL A 111 -1.82 -7.07 -3.07
N ASN A 112 -0.66 -7.61 -2.75
CA ASN A 112 0.49 -7.66 -3.67
C ASN A 112 0.25 -8.75 -4.71
N LEU A 113 0.30 -8.37 -6.00
CA LEU A 113 0.30 -9.28 -7.15
C LEU A 113 1.58 -9.06 -7.95
N GLU A 114 2.40 -10.08 -8.03
CA GLU A 114 3.76 -9.97 -8.54
C GLU A 114 3.81 -10.11 -10.07
N PRO A 115 4.26 -9.08 -10.82
CA PRO A 115 4.46 -9.16 -12.27
C PRO A 115 5.80 -9.85 -12.60
N VAL A 116 5.90 -11.17 -12.36
CA VAL A 116 7.10 -11.98 -12.55
C VAL A 116 7.57 -11.95 -14.01
N ASP A 117 8.85 -11.70 -14.21
CA ASP A 117 9.54 -11.74 -15.50
C ASP A 117 10.37 -13.04 -15.60
N LYS A 118 9.83 -14.02 -16.31
CA LYS A 118 10.50 -15.33 -16.47
C LYS A 118 11.76 -15.28 -17.32
N GLU A 119 11.90 -14.22 -18.12
CA GLU A 119 13.02 -14.05 -19.08
C GLU A 119 14.13 -13.15 -18.53
N VAL A 120 13.91 -12.47 -17.40
CA VAL A 120 14.90 -11.54 -16.86
C VAL A 120 16.10 -12.28 -16.28
N LEU A 121 17.29 -11.70 -16.47
CA LEU A 121 18.51 -12.18 -15.84
C LEU A 121 18.44 -11.90 -14.33
N MET A 122 18.62 -12.97 -13.55
CA MET A 122 18.61 -12.89 -12.09
C MET A 122 20.03 -12.68 -11.55
N SER A 123 20.14 -11.81 -10.54
CA SER A 123 21.36 -11.63 -9.74
C SER A 123 21.46 -12.59 -8.56
N GLU A 124 20.38 -13.33 -8.27
CA GLU A 124 20.28 -14.34 -7.22
C GLU A 124 19.41 -15.52 -7.69
N ASN A 125 19.30 -16.57 -6.88
CA ASN A 125 18.43 -17.69 -7.19
C ASN A 125 16.97 -17.28 -7.29
N ARG A 126 16.27 -17.75 -8.33
CA ARG A 126 14.84 -17.47 -8.51
C ARG A 126 14.01 -18.20 -7.45
N THR A 127 13.10 -17.46 -6.84
CA THR A 127 12.07 -18.00 -5.95
C THR A 127 10.79 -18.21 -6.75
N GLU A 128 10.34 -19.44 -6.88
CA GLU A 128 9.05 -19.75 -7.50
C GLU A 128 7.90 -19.42 -6.54
N ILE A 129 6.84 -18.83 -7.07
CA ILE A 129 5.65 -18.47 -6.32
C ILE A 129 4.39 -19.08 -6.93
N SER A 130 3.34 -19.22 -6.11
CA SER A 130 2.06 -19.77 -6.58
C SER A 130 1.38 -18.84 -7.60
N SER A 131 0.57 -19.42 -8.48
CA SER A 131 -0.15 -18.68 -9.52
C SER A 131 -1.11 -17.63 -8.95
N GLY A 132 -1.67 -17.87 -7.77
CA GLY A 132 -2.57 -16.91 -7.10
C GLY A 132 -1.87 -15.66 -6.55
N ARG A 133 -0.52 -15.61 -6.56
CA ARG A 133 0.31 -14.44 -6.22
C ARG A 133 0.78 -13.67 -7.45
N ILE A 134 0.69 -14.27 -8.64
CA ILE A 134 1.16 -13.64 -9.88
C ILE A 134 0.02 -12.80 -10.48
N VAL A 135 0.36 -11.61 -11.00
CA VAL A 135 -0.62 -10.80 -11.72
C VAL A 135 -1.06 -11.49 -13.02
N SER A 136 -2.36 -11.70 -13.16
CA SER A 136 -2.99 -12.29 -14.34
C SER A 136 -4.43 -11.80 -14.47
N PRO A 137 -5.09 -12.00 -15.62
CA PRO A 137 -6.52 -11.70 -15.73
C PRO A 137 -7.38 -12.39 -14.66
N GLU A 138 -7.03 -13.63 -14.30
CA GLU A 138 -7.74 -14.46 -13.32
C GLU A 138 -7.56 -13.88 -11.89
N THR A 139 -6.33 -13.55 -11.48
CA THR A 139 -6.06 -12.96 -10.16
C THR A 139 -6.65 -11.57 -10.03
N LEU A 140 -6.66 -10.75 -11.09
CA LEU A 140 -7.28 -9.43 -11.09
C LEU A 140 -8.82 -9.51 -10.96
N LYS A 141 -9.47 -10.45 -11.66
CA LYS A 141 -10.90 -10.74 -11.48
C LYS A 141 -11.18 -11.23 -10.06
N LYS A 142 -10.33 -12.11 -9.54
CA LYS A 142 -10.46 -12.62 -8.18
C LYS A 142 -10.30 -11.53 -7.12
N ALA A 143 -9.38 -10.60 -7.32
CA ALA A 143 -9.23 -9.43 -6.45
C ALA A 143 -10.50 -8.55 -6.44
N ASN A 144 -11.17 -8.36 -7.58
CA ASN A 144 -12.48 -7.68 -7.65
C ASN A 144 -13.55 -8.44 -6.87
N GLU A 145 -13.68 -9.77 -7.08
CA GLU A 145 -14.65 -10.63 -6.38
C GLU A 145 -14.48 -10.59 -4.86
N LEU A 146 -13.24 -10.58 -4.40
CA LEU A 146 -12.91 -10.53 -2.97
C LEU A 146 -13.03 -9.10 -2.39
N GLY A 147 -13.24 -8.10 -3.23
CA GLY A 147 -13.53 -6.73 -2.82
C GLY A 147 -12.30 -5.97 -2.33
N PHE A 148 -11.10 -6.26 -2.84
CA PHE A 148 -9.91 -5.45 -2.56
C PHE A 148 -10.09 -4.01 -3.05
N ASN A 149 -9.64 -3.06 -2.24
CA ASN A 149 -9.71 -1.62 -2.56
C ASN A 149 -8.57 -1.18 -3.47
N PHE A 150 -7.43 -1.88 -3.40
CA PHE A 150 -6.26 -1.63 -4.21
C PHE A 150 -5.44 -2.90 -4.42
N ILE A 151 -4.62 -2.90 -5.47
CA ILE A 151 -3.57 -3.88 -5.70
C ILE A 151 -2.22 -3.19 -5.68
N CYS A 152 -1.17 -3.92 -5.27
CA CYS A 152 0.21 -3.47 -5.37
C CYS A 152 0.95 -4.36 -6.36
N LEU A 153 1.52 -3.76 -7.40
CA LEU A 153 2.29 -4.44 -8.45
C LEU A 153 3.78 -4.25 -8.14
N THR A 154 4.31 -5.10 -7.28
CA THR A 154 5.73 -5.10 -6.86
C THR A 154 6.22 -6.53 -6.68
N GLY A 155 7.51 -6.74 -6.46
CA GLY A 155 8.10 -8.06 -6.30
C GLY A 155 8.67 -8.29 -4.92
N ASN A 156 8.66 -9.53 -4.47
CA ASN A 156 9.39 -10.00 -3.31
C ASN A 156 10.85 -10.36 -3.67
N PRO A 157 11.77 -10.50 -2.70
CA PRO A 157 13.13 -10.93 -2.96
C PRO A 157 13.19 -12.22 -3.79
N GLY A 158 14.02 -12.23 -4.81
CA GLY A 158 14.24 -13.40 -5.68
C GLY A 158 13.11 -13.75 -6.64
N THR A 159 11.98 -13.02 -6.68
CA THR A 159 10.85 -13.39 -7.57
C THR A 159 11.04 -12.97 -9.03
N GLY A 160 12.00 -12.09 -9.32
CA GLY A 160 12.33 -11.70 -10.69
C GLY A 160 11.31 -10.77 -11.32
N VAL A 161 10.91 -9.74 -10.59
CA VAL A 161 10.02 -8.68 -11.11
C VAL A 161 10.85 -7.57 -11.75
N SER A 162 10.63 -7.32 -13.05
CA SER A 162 11.31 -6.28 -13.81
C SER A 162 10.43 -5.03 -14.01
N ASN A 163 11.06 -3.87 -14.25
CA ASN A 163 10.33 -2.65 -14.59
C ASN A 163 9.46 -2.83 -15.84
N ARG A 164 9.94 -3.63 -16.82
CA ARG A 164 9.19 -3.99 -18.02
C ARG A 164 7.88 -4.73 -17.71
N THR A 165 7.93 -5.70 -16.80
CA THR A 165 6.73 -6.46 -16.45
C THR A 165 5.78 -5.68 -15.56
N ILE A 166 6.27 -4.76 -14.72
CA ILE A 166 5.43 -3.82 -14.00
C ILE A 166 4.62 -2.93 -14.97
N GLU A 167 5.24 -2.36 -16.01
CA GLU A 167 4.52 -1.56 -17.01
C GLU A 167 3.40 -2.35 -17.70
N LYS A 168 3.69 -3.59 -18.13
CA LYS A 168 2.67 -4.48 -18.71
C LYS A 168 1.53 -4.77 -17.72
N ALA A 169 1.89 -5.00 -16.47
CA ALA A 169 0.93 -5.29 -15.41
C ALA A 169 0.02 -4.09 -15.09
N ILE A 170 0.54 -2.85 -15.10
CA ILE A 170 -0.28 -1.64 -14.95
C ILE A 170 -1.32 -1.59 -16.08
N THR A 171 -0.90 -1.77 -17.35
CA THR A 171 -1.80 -1.76 -18.51
C THR A 171 -2.89 -2.83 -18.40
N LEU A 172 -2.51 -4.06 -18.05
CA LEU A 172 -3.45 -5.17 -17.86
C LEU A 172 -4.44 -4.86 -16.72
N SER A 173 -3.93 -4.39 -15.59
CA SER A 173 -4.74 -4.13 -14.40
C SER A 173 -5.77 -3.02 -14.66
N LYS A 174 -5.42 -1.97 -15.39
CA LYS A 174 -6.37 -0.90 -15.76
C LYS A 174 -7.56 -1.39 -16.57
N SER A 175 -7.43 -2.46 -17.32
CA SER A 175 -8.52 -3.01 -18.11
C SER A 175 -9.45 -3.96 -17.34
N ILE A 176 -9.04 -4.44 -16.15
CA ILE A 176 -9.74 -5.50 -15.44
C ILE A 176 -10.07 -5.13 -14.00
N PHE A 177 -9.12 -4.50 -13.27
CA PHE A 177 -9.30 -4.23 -11.85
C PHE A 177 -10.05 -2.92 -11.61
N ASN A 178 -11.00 -2.95 -10.66
CA ASN A 178 -11.90 -1.82 -10.39
C ASN A 178 -11.40 -0.89 -9.25
N GLY A 179 -10.33 -1.28 -8.54
CA GLY A 179 -9.74 -0.52 -7.44
C GLY A 179 -8.55 0.34 -7.87
N LEU A 180 -7.79 0.85 -6.89
CA LEU A 180 -6.58 1.64 -7.14
C LEU A 180 -5.41 0.73 -7.50
N ILE A 181 -4.57 1.16 -8.43
CA ILE A 181 -3.37 0.46 -8.87
C ILE A 181 -2.15 1.16 -8.27
N ILE A 182 -1.46 0.48 -7.36
CA ILE A 182 -0.15 0.86 -6.85
C ILE A 182 0.89 0.07 -7.63
N ALA A 183 1.97 0.71 -8.10
CA ALA A 183 3.02 0.00 -8.80
C ALA A 183 4.39 0.64 -8.62
N GLY A 184 5.41 -0.19 -8.51
CA GLY A 184 6.81 0.21 -8.39
C GLY A 184 7.67 -0.86 -7.75
N LYS A 185 8.85 -0.47 -7.29
CA LYS A 185 9.80 -1.33 -6.58
C LYS A 185 10.23 -0.70 -5.28
N MET A 186 10.32 -1.49 -4.23
CA MET A 186 10.97 -1.11 -2.98
C MET A 186 12.40 -1.65 -2.86
N HIS A 187 12.76 -2.64 -3.68
CA HIS A 187 14.09 -3.26 -3.80
C HIS A 187 14.25 -3.93 -5.17
N GLY A 188 15.41 -4.54 -5.46
CA GLY A 188 15.74 -5.12 -6.77
C GLY A 188 14.91 -6.35 -7.17
N ALA A 189 14.23 -7.04 -6.24
CA ALA A 189 13.50 -8.29 -6.50
C ALA A 189 14.35 -9.40 -7.17
N GLY A 190 15.66 -9.36 -6.96
CA GLY A 190 16.63 -10.29 -7.56
C GLY A 190 17.02 -9.95 -9.00
N VAL A 191 16.68 -8.77 -9.51
CA VAL A 191 16.96 -8.34 -10.88
C VAL A 191 18.01 -7.23 -10.89
N ASP A 192 19.00 -7.34 -11.80
CA ASP A 192 20.04 -6.33 -11.98
C ASP A 192 19.54 -5.20 -12.91
N GLU A 193 18.74 -4.31 -12.33
CA GLU A 193 18.27 -3.08 -12.97
C GLU A 193 18.01 -1.99 -11.92
N PRO A 194 17.95 -0.70 -12.30
CA PRO A 194 17.62 0.38 -11.37
C PRO A 194 16.27 0.13 -10.68
N ILE A 195 16.25 0.25 -9.35
CA ILE A 195 15.03 0.07 -8.54
C ILE A 195 14.01 1.14 -8.92
N MET A 196 14.43 2.42 -8.85
CA MET A 196 13.62 3.57 -9.22
C MET A 196 14.52 4.75 -9.60
N ASN A 197 14.09 5.50 -10.60
CA ASN A 197 14.62 6.81 -10.97
C ASN A 197 13.52 7.61 -11.68
N LEU A 198 13.80 8.85 -12.02
CA LEU A 198 12.81 9.74 -12.64
C LEU A 198 12.28 9.20 -13.98
N ASP A 199 13.11 8.53 -14.79
CA ASP A 199 12.66 8.01 -16.10
C ASP A 199 11.76 6.79 -15.95
N ILE A 200 12.04 5.89 -15.00
CA ILE A 200 11.16 4.77 -14.63
C ILE A 200 9.83 5.32 -14.09
N ALA A 201 9.89 6.30 -13.19
CA ALA A 201 8.69 6.95 -12.65
C ALA A 201 7.82 7.54 -13.76
N LYS A 202 8.41 8.28 -14.72
CA LYS A 202 7.69 8.83 -15.87
C LYS A 202 7.00 7.76 -16.72
N ARG A 203 7.63 6.61 -16.93
CA ARG A 203 7.04 5.49 -17.69
C ARG A 203 5.82 4.92 -16.97
N PHE A 204 5.93 4.64 -15.68
CA PHE A 204 4.79 4.11 -14.89
C PHE A 204 3.63 5.11 -14.83
N ILE A 205 3.92 6.40 -14.66
CA ILE A 205 2.93 7.47 -14.67
C ILE A 205 2.20 7.55 -16.03
N LYS A 206 2.94 7.50 -17.14
CA LYS A 206 2.35 7.49 -18.50
C LYS A 206 1.50 6.26 -18.77
N THR A 207 1.85 5.11 -18.18
CA THR A 207 1.06 3.87 -18.27
C THR A 207 -0.23 3.94 -17.45
N GLY A 208 -0.33 4.90 -16.51
CA GLY A 208 -1.57 5.24 -15.81
C GLY A 208 -1.69 4.60 -14.43
N VAL A 209 -0.59 4.45 -13.70
CA VAL A 209 -0.61 4.08 -12.28
C VAL A 209 -1.40 5.12 -11.46
N ASP A 210 -2.15 4.67 -10.45
CA ASP A 210 -2.84 5.59 -9.53
C ASP A 210 -1.93 6.08 -8.41
N ILE A 211 -1.06 5.21 -7.92
CA ILE A 211 -0.13 5.49 -6.83
C ILE A 211 1.23 4.92 -7.22
N LEU A 212 2.21 5.79 -7.40
CA LEU A 212 3.57 5.38 -7.68
C LEU A 212 4.25 4.92 -6.39
N LEU A 213 4.71 3.67 -6.36
CA LEU A 213 5.52 3.13 -5.27
C LEU A 213 6.99 3.39 -5.56
N VAL A 214 7.67 4.01 -4.61
CA VAL A 214 9.12 4.27 -4.65
C VAL A 214 9.76 3.84 -3.32
N PRO A 215 11.05 3.52 -3.28
CA PRO A 215 11.73 3.33 -2.00
C PRO A 215 11.60 4.56 -1.11
N ALA A 216 11.50 4.37 0.21
CA ALA A 216 11.69 5.49 1.13
C ALA A 216 13.17 5.90 1.13
N PRO A 217 13.51 7.17 1.39
CA PRO A 217 14.90 7.57 1.56
C PRO A 217 15.59 6.71 2.63
N TYR A 218 16.86 6.37 2.41
CA TYR A 218 17.72 5.58 3.30
C TYR A 218 17.41 4.08 3.40
N THR A 219 16.43 3.55 2.65
CA THR A 219 16.08 2.11 2.69
C THR A 219 16.81 1.28 1.65
N VAL A 220 17.29 1.89 0.58
CA VAL A 220 18.08 1.23 -0.47
C VAL A 220 19.27 2.10 -0.88
N PRO A 221 20.37 1.50 -1.39
CA PRO A 221 21.50 2.26 -1.93
C PRO A 221 21.06 3.19 -3.07
N TYR A 222 21.71 4.34 -3.18
CA TYR A 222 21.55 5.31 -4.28
C TYR A 222 20.13 5.90 -4.43
N PHE A 223 19.30 5.86 -3.38
CA PHE A 223 18.01 6.54 -3.37
C PHE A 223 17.91 7.47 -2.15
N MET A 224 18.06 8.76 -2.40
CA MET A 224 18.13 9.81 -1.39
C MET A 224 16.89 10.72 -1.44
N GLU A 225 16.79 11.65 -0.51
CA GLU A 225 15.72 12.66 -0.50
C GLU A 225 15.67 13.49 -1.80
N SER A 226 16.83 13.77 -2.41
CA SER A 226 16.91 14.50 -3.68
C SER A 226 16.24 13.74 -4.84
N ASP A 227 16.40 12.41 -4.88
CA ASP A 227 15.80 11.57 -5.92
C ASP A 227 14.28 11.51 -5.74
N LEU A 228 13.82 11.28 -4.51
CA LEU A 228 12.40 11.32 -4.17
C LEU A 228 11.80 12.68 -4.50
N ARG A 229 12.48 13.77 -4.13
CA ARG A 229 12.00 15.13 -4.40
C ARG A 229 11.87 15.42 -5.90
N GLY A 230 12.83 15.00 -6.72
CA GLY A 230 12.75 15.13 -8.17
C GLY A 230 11.55 14.41 -8.79
N ILE A 231 11.24 13.20 -8.30
CA ILE A 231 10.05 12.45 -8.73
C ILE A 231 8.77 13.14 -8.26
N VAL A 232 8.69 13.60 -7.01
CA VAL A 232 7.52 14.31 -6.46
C VAL A 232 7.27 15.63 -7.20
N ASP A 233 8.29 16.40 -7.49
CA ASP A 233 8.15 17.67 -8.24
C ASP A 233 7.61 17.42 -9.65
N TYR A 234 8.08 16.37 -10.34
CA TYR A 234 7.50 15.95 -11.61
C TYR A 234 6.02 15.55 -11.48
N ILE A 235 5.66 14.79 -10.45
CA ILE A 235 4.26 14.38 -10.21
C ILE A 235 3.38 15.60 -9.89
N LYS A 236 3.87 16.56 -9.13
CA LYS A 236 3.14 17.81 -8.86
C LYS A 236 2.81 18.57 -10.14
N ASP A 237 3.80 18.68 -11.04
CA ASP A 237 3.60 19.33 -12.34
C ASP A 237 2.66 18.51 -13.22
N PHE A 238 2.81 17.20 -13.26
CA PHE A 238 1.90 16.28 -13.97
C PHE A 238 0.46 16.38 -13.47
N ASN A 239 0.24 16.50 -12.15
CA ASN A 239 -1.08 16.59 -11.52
C ASN A 239 -1.77 17.95 -11.67
N ARG A 240 -1.04 18.98 -12.16
CA ARG A 240 -1.59 20.35 -12.29
C ARG A 240 -2.78 20.35 -13.22
N ASN A 241 -3.91 20.89 -12.74
CA ASN A 241 -5.18 20.99 -13.48
C ASN A 241 -5.83 19.65 -13.89
N LYS A 242 -5.41 18.51 -13.30
CA LYS A 242 -6.02 17.20 -13.55
C LYS A 242 -7.12 16.89 -12.55
N SER A 243 -8.08 16.07 -13.01
CA SER A 243 -9.09 15.47 -12.15
C SER A 243 -8.48 14.41 -11.22
N ILE A 244 -9.19 13.98 -10.18
CA ILE A 244 -8.66 12.98 -9.24
C ILE A 244 -8.36 11.64 -9.91
N GLU A 245 -9.12 11.28 -10.94
CA GLU A 245 -8.95 10.07 -11.73
C GLU A 245 -7.60 10.04 -12.43
N GLU A 246 -7.13 11.19 -12.88
CA GLU A 246 -5.88 11.35 -13.65
C GLU A 246 -4.67 11.64 -12.78
N LYS A 247 -4.87 12.12 -11.54
CA LYS A 247 -3.76 12.41 -10.61
C LYS A 247 -3.04 11.14 -10.20
N VAL A 248 -1.74 11.27 -9.93
CA VAL A 248 -0.90 10.21 -9.38
C VAL A 248 -0.46 10.61 -7.97
N LEU A 249 -0.59 9.69 -7.02
CA LEU A 249 -0.09 9.85 -5.66
C LEU A 249 1.28 9.15 -5.51
N VAL A 250 1.99 9.45 -4.43
CA VAL A 250 3.29 8.86 -4.12
C VAL A 250 3.21 8.05 -2.82
N LEU A 251 3.61 6.79 -2.89
CA LEU A 251 3.82 5.91 -1.76
C LEU A 251 5.32 5.67 -1.60
N THR A 252 5.87 5.98 -0.43
CA THR A 252 7.25 5.63 -0.07
C THR A 252 7.28 4.35 0.75
N ALA A 253 8.04 3.36 0.26
CA ALA A 253 8.13 2.05 0.87
C ALA A 253 9.31 1.96 1.83
N ASN A 254 9.02 1.84 3.13
CA ASN A 254 9.99 1.47 4.15
C ASN A 254 9.95 -0.05 4.31
N GLY A 255 10.73 -0.74 3.51
CA GLY A 255 11.00 -2.17 3.55
C GLY A 255 12.49 -2.42 3.69
N THR A 256 12.99 -3.54 3.14
CA THR A 256 14.43 -3.88 3.11
C THR A 256 15.07 -3.90 4.50
N SER A 257 14.35 -4.46 5.47
CA SER A 257 14.73 -4.60 6.90
C SER A 257 14.70 -3.31 7.73
N GLN A 258 14.63 -2.11 7.14
CA GLN A 258 14.53 -0.85 7.91
C GLN A 258 13.19 -0.69 8.61
N ASP A 259 12.14 -1.36 8.15
CA ASP A 259 10.83 -1.43 8.80
C ASP A 259 10.89 -2.06 10.21
N SER A 260 11.87 -2.93 10.48
CA SER A 260 12.10 -3.55 11.80
C SER A 260 13.22 -2.88 12.61
N SER A 261 13.73 -1.72 12.18
CA SER A 261 14.75 -0.97 12.92
C SER A 261 14.16 -0.25 14.13
N ASP A 262 15.01 0.49 14.86
CA ASP A 262 14.58 1.29 16.00
C ASP A 262 13.64 2.44 15.60
N GLN A 263 12.87 2.94 16.58
CA GLN A 263 11.85 3.96 16.34
C GLN A 263 12.43 5.31 15.87
N GLU A 264 13.68 5.63 16.20
CA GLU A 264 14.34 6.86 15.73
C GLU A 264 14.60 6.80 14.23
N THR A 265 15.07 5.66 13.74
CA THR A 265 15.24 5.37 12.31
C THR A 265 13.89 5.44 11.57
N ILE A 266 12.84 4.81 12.12
CA ILE A 266 11.48 4.86 11.55
C ILE A 266 10.99 6.30 11.42
N LYS A 267 11.10 7.11 12.48
CA LYS A 267 10.67 8.52 12.48
C LYS A 267 11.45 9.35 11.46
N LYS A 268 12.78 9.14 11.38
CA LYS A 268 13.64 9.84 10.42
C LYS A 268 13.21 9.57 8.98
N ILE A 269 13.03 8.30 8.60
CA ILE A 269 12.59 7.88 7.26
C ILE A 269 11.22 8.49 6.95
N ALA A 270 10.28 8.39 7.88
CA ALA A 270 8.92 8.90 7.69
C ALA A 270 8.86 10.43 7.51
N LEU A 271 9.62 11.18 8.30
CA LEU A 271 9.69 12.64 8.18
C LEU A 271 10.37 13.09 6.89
N ALA A 272 11.46 12.41 6.49
CA ALA A 272 12.13 12.67 5.21
C ALA A 272 11.17 12.43 4.03
N SER A 273 10.49 11.30 4.02
CA SER A 273 9.48 10.95 3.00
C SER A 273 8.36 11.98 2.92
N LYS A 274 7.77 12.34 4.07
CA LYS A 274 6.71 13.35 4.15
C LYS A 274 7.20 14.73 3.70
N ALA A 275 8.39 15.16 4.12
CA ALA A 275 8.97 16.45 3.75
C ALA A 275 9.23 16.55 2.24
N CYS A 276 9.60 15.46 1.59
CA CYS A 276 9.71 15.37 0.13
C CYS A 276 8.35 15.40 -0.58
N GLY A 277 7.23 15.14 0.11
CA GLY A 277 5.88 15.24 -0.44
C GLY A 277 5.21 13.90 -0.76
N ALA A 278 5.64 12.79 -0.13
CA ALA A 278 4.94 11.50 -0.22
C ALA A 278 3.55 11.58 0.41
N ASP A 279 2.55 10.98 -0.24
CA ASP A 279 1.15 10.94 0.22
C ASP A 279 0.91 9.81 1.22
N ILE A 280 1.57 8.67 1.02
CA ILE A 280 1.44 7.44 1.82
C ILE A 280 2.82 7.02 2.34
N GLN A 281 2.88 6.73 3.63
CA GLN A 281 4.04 6.15 4.30
C GLN A 281 3.79 4.66 4.48
N HIS A 282 4.50 3.82 3.73
CA HIS A 282 4.41 2.38 3.87
C HIS A 282 5.45 1.89 4.89
N ILE A 283 5.10 0.83 5.60
CA ILE A 283 5.98 0.08 6.48
C ILE A 283 5.81 -1.42 6.21
N GLY A 284 6.93 -2.12 5.98
CA GLY A 284 6.98 -3.50 5.50
C GLY A 284 6.81 -4.56 6.59
N ASP A 285 7.09 -5.80 6.20
CA ASP A 285 6.75 -7.02 6.93
C ASP A 285 7.97 -7.90 7.28
N SER A 286 9.17 -7.30 7.39
CA SER A 286 10.41 -8.06 7.51
C SER A 286 10.57 -8.85 8.83
N LEU A 287 9.76 -8.55 9.85
CA LEU A 287 9.76 -9.31 11.09
C LEU A 287 8.81 -10.52 11.01
N ASN A 288 9.23 -11.59 10.31
CA ASN A 288 8.42 -12.81 10.16
C ASN A 288 7.01 -12.55 9.58
N GLY A 289 6.89 -11.61 8.66
CA GLY A 289 5.64 -11.30 7.97
C GLY A 289 4.73 -10.29 8.67
N ILE A 290 5.30 -9.47 9.54
CA ILE A 290 4.66 -8.29 10.15
C ILE A 290 5.71 -7.22 10.41
N CYS A 291 5.32 -5.95 10.51
CA CYS A 291 6.15 -4.94 11.17
C CYS A 291 5.79 -4.83 12.66
N LEU A 292 6.72 -4.30 13.47
CA LEU A 292 6.46 -4.08 14.89
C LEU A 292 5.33 -3.06 15.07
N PRO A 293 4.28 -3.37 15.85
CA PRO A 293 3.20 -2.42 16.15
C PRO A 293 3.70 -1.09 16.70
N GLU A 294 4.77 -1.12 17.52
CA GLU A 294 5.43 0.05 18.08
C GLU A 294 6.04 0.95 16.99
N ASN A 295 6.53 0.36 15.89
CA ASN A 295 7.09 1.11 14.77
C ASN A 295 5.99 1.78 13.94
N ILE A 296 4.83 1.15 13.77
CA ILE A 296 3.64 1.79 13.16
C ILE A 296 3.20 2.97 14.02
N PHE A 297 3.16 2.80 15.34
CA PHE A 297 2.79 3.86 16.26
C PHE A 297 3.79 5.03 16.21
N ALA A 298 5.09 4.75 16.22
CA ALA A 298 6.16 5.75 16.13
C ALA A 298 6.11 6.53 14.81
N LEU A 299 5.90 5.82 13.69
CA LEU A 299 5.66 6.41 12.37
C LEU A 299 4.46 7.36 12.42
N GLY A 300 3.33 6.89 12.94
CA GLY A 300 2.11 7.69 13.07
C GLY A 300 2.30 8.93 13.94
N GLN A 301 2.99 8.82 15.07
CA GLN A 301 3.34 9.96 15.89
C GLN A 301 4.17 11.01 15.12
N ALA A 302 5.15 10.56 14.33
CA ALA A 302 6.02 11.44 13.58
C ALA A 302 5.28 12.24 12.50
N ILE A 303 4.43 11.58 11.68
CA ILE A 303 3.82 12.22 10.51
C ILE A 303 2.51 12.95 10.78
N ARG A 304 1.76 12.58 11.82
CA ARG A 304 0.41 13.14 12.12
C ARG A 304 0.21 13.62 13.56
N GLY A 305 1.24 13.45 14.41
CA GLY A 305 1.20 13.87 15.80
C GLY A 305 0.32 12.99 16.68
N TYR A 306 0.52 13.12 17.99
CA TYR A 306 -0.14 12.28 19.01
C TYR A 306 -1.66 12.29 18.94
N ARG A 307 -2.26 13.48 18.77
CA ARG A 307 -3.72 13.64 18.74
C ARG A 307 -4.38 12.80 17.63
N HIS A 308 -3.92 12.94 16.39
CA HIS A 308 -4.50 12.19 15.27
C HIS A 308 -4.17 10.70 15.37
N GLN A 309 -2.98 10.35 15.88
CA GLN A 309 -2.61 8.96 16.10
C GLN A 309 -3.58 8.28 17.07
N ILE A 310 -3.83 8.87 18.25
CA ILE A 310 -4.76 8.33 19.24
C ILE A 310 -6.21 8.28 18.72
N ILE A 311 -6.65 9.30 17.95
CA ILE A 311 -7.98 9.27 17.34
C ILE A 311 -8.10 8.07 16.39
N MET A 312 -7.09 7.78 15.56
CA MET A 312 -7.13 6.63 14.64
C MET A 312 -7.16 5.30 15.37
N LEU A 313 -6.42 5.15 16.47
CA LEU A 313 -6.46 3.94 17.30
C LEU A 313 -7.80 3.74 17.97
N GLY A 314 -8.38 4.82 18.51
CA GLY A 314 -9.61 4.78 19.31
C GLY A 314 -10.91 4.64 18.50
N LYS A 315 -10.87 4.74 17.16
CA LYS A 315 -12.07 4.60 16.32
C LYS A 315 -12.60 3.18 16.34
N SER A 316 -13.85 3.03 16.77
CA SER A 316 -14.58 1.76 16.76
C SER A 316 -14.87 1.27 15.33
N ASN A 317 -14.91 -0.06 15.14
CA ASN A 317 -15.35 -0.67 13.88
C ASN A 317 -16.86 -0.57 13.63
N TYR A 318 -17.63 -0.12 14.62
CA TYR A 318 -19.08 0.10 14.51
C TYR A 318 -19.48 1.54 14.13
N ARG A 319 -18.51 2.42 13.85
CA ARG A 319 -18.78 3.80 13.44
C ARG A 319 -18.94 3.94 11.95
#